data_cfd60376e2b4076c6503d60680daaaef
#
_entry.id   cfd60376e2b4076c6503d60680daaaef
#
_cell.length_a   1.000
_cell.length_b   1.000
_cell.length_c   1.000
_cell.angle_alpha   90.00
_cell.angle_beta   90.00
_cell.angle_gamma   90.00
#
_symmetry.space_group_name_H-M   'P 1'
#
loop_
_entity.id
_entity.type
_entity.pdbx_description
1 polymer ?
#
loop_
_entity_poly.entity_id
_entity_poly.type
_entity_poly.pdbx_seq_one_letter_code
_entity_poly.pdbx_strand_id
1 'polypeptide(L)'
;MAELERSNHELRIGLLTDALPDRALGKVVEWAARTGLIRDLEIGVGGYSPAPHCRPAELVGHAGAAAAWRKPIDDAGLGISALNVSGNPLHPNPDEARRHDADLRQAIRLAAELGIDRIVAMSGCPGAAASDRSAPHFSGGGWLPDLERIADWQWRERVAPYWLEISEFARREHPDLLICFELHPGTYVFNFETFTRARHLGANLGVNLDPSHFFWQSMDPLALVDAIGDRIGHAHGKDTTLYAERLALNGMLDCRWPNPPDEMPWNFATVGRGHDKEWWAKFVGLLRDKGFSGTISIEYEDPFVPVEESILESARFLSSVI
;
A
#
# COMPACT_ATOMS: atom_id res chain seq x y z
N MET A 1 12.33 30.26 16.50
CA MET A 1 12.60 28.82 16.57
C MET A 1 11.32 27.97 16.50
N ALA A 2 10.18 28.38 17.05
CA ALA A 2 8.93 27.62 16.98
C ALA A 2 8.23 27.57 15.60
N GLU A 3 8.56 28.46 14.66
CA GLU A 3 7.99 28.45 13.30
C GLU A 3 8.76 27.54 12.32
N LEU A 4 10.03 27.25 12.58
CA LEU A 4 10.83 26.34 11.75
C LEU A 4 10.55 24.85 12.05
N GLU A 5 10.01 24.52 13.22
CA GLU A 5 9.63 23.14 13.56
C GLU A 5 8.25 22.73 13.02
N ARG A 6 7.39 23.68 12.65
CA ARG A 6 6.07 23.39 12.06
C ARG A 6 6.10 22.98 10.58
N SER A 7 7.20 23.22 9.86
CA SER A 7 7.30 22.91 8.42
C SER A 7 7.52 21.43 8.10
N ASN A 8 7.84 20.59 9.10
CA ASN A 8 8.17 19.18 8.91
C ASN A 8 7.00 18.20 9.13
N HIS A 9 5.77 18.69 9.39
CA HIS A 9 4.61 17.85 9.69
C HIS A 9 3.43 18.07 8.71
N GLU A 10 3.70 18.60 7.53
CA GLU A 10 2.66 18.82 6.53
C GLU A 10 2.36 17.51 5.79
N LEU A 11 1.10 17.04 5.89
CA LEU A 11 0.61 15.94 5.08
C LEU A 11 0.50 16.39 3.63
N ARG A 12 0.87 15.51 2.70
CA ARG A 12 0.82 15.78 1.27
C ARG A 12 -0.09 14.80 0.55
N ILE A 13 -0.58 15.21 -0.60
CA ILE A 13 -1.35 14.34 -1.48
C ILE A 13 -0.39 13.74 -2.50
N GLY A 14 -0.42 12.41 -2.62
CA GLY A 14 0.30 11.66 -3.63
C GLY A 14 -0.61 10.97 -4.63
N LEU A 15 0.01 10.29 -5.57
CA LEU A 15 -0.65 9.44 -6.56
C LEU A 15 0.16 8.17 -6.78
N LEU A 16 -0.48 7.01 -6.65
CA LEU A 16 0.07 5.76 -7.16
C LEU A 16 -0.02 5.76 -8.69
N THR A 17 1.14 5.77 -9.33
CA THR A 17 1.23 6.01 -10.78
C THR A 17 0.67 4.88 -11.64
N ASP A 18 0.50 3.70 -11.08
CA ASP A 18 -0.13 2.54 -11.74
C ASP A 18 -1.57 2.79 -12.16
N ALA A 19 -2.22 3.82 -11.63
CA ALA A 19 -3.51 4.29 -12.10
C ALA A 19 -3.49 4.77 -13.57
N LEU A 20 -2.33 5.11 -14.11
CA LEU A 20 -2.15 5.65 -15.47
C LEU A 20 -1.13 4.83 -16.28
N PRO A 21 -1.29 3.50 -16.39
CA PRO A 21 -0.25 2.61 -16.91
C PRO A 21 0.06 2.82 -18.39
N ASP A 22 -0.88 3.34 -19.17
CA ASP A 22 -0.74 3.57 -20.61
C ASP A 22 0.01 4.87 -20.95
N ARG A 23 0.41 5.65 -19.93
CA ARG A 23 1.14 6.90 -20.10
C ARG A 23 2.62 6.73 -19.82
N ALA A 24 3.46 7.36 -20.59
CA ALA A 24 4.88 7.48 -20.22
C ALA A 24 5.02 8.31 -18.93
N LEU A 25 6.01 7.98 -18.09
CA LEU A 25 6.26 8.65 -16.80
C LEU A 25 6.26 10.18 -16.92
N GLY A 26 6.96 10.75 -17.92
CA GLY A 26 7.00 12.21 -18.12
C GLY A 26 5.62 12.84 -18.33
N LYS A 27 4.67 12.10 -18.93
CA LYS A 27 3.27 12.56 -19.10
C LYS A 27 2.47 12.46 -17.83
N VAL A 28 2.71 11.45 -16.99
CA VAL A 28 2.12 11.34 -15.65
C VAL A 28 2.61 12.48 -14.78
N VAL A 29 3.92 12.74 -14.77
CA VAL A 29 4.57 13.85 -14.04
C VAL A 29 3.98 15.20 -14.46
N GLU A 30 3.95 15.49 -15.76
CA GLU A 30 3.38 16.73 -16.31
C GLU A 30 1.91 16.91 -15.91
N TRP A 31 1.13 15.85 -15.97
CA TRP A 31 -0.29 15.88 -15.60
C TRP A 31 -0.47 16.10 -14.08
N ALA A 32 0.24 15.34 -13.25
CA ALA A 32 0.19 15.48 -11.80
C ALA A 32 0.58 16.89 -11.34
N ALA A 33 1.69 17.43 -11.84
CA ALA A 33 2.15 18.77 -11.51
C ALA A 33 1.12 19.86 -11.88
N ARG A 34 0.46 19.73 -13.05
CA ARG A 34 -0.58 20.69 -13.48
C ARG A 34 -1.81 20.70 -12.59
N THR A 35 -2.08 19.66 -11.81
CA THR A 35 -3.19 19.67 -10.84
C THR A 35 -3.00 20.71 -9.74
N GLY A 36 -1.74 21.04 -9.41
CA GLY A 36 -1.38 21.86 -8.26
C GLY A 36 -1.73 21.26 -6.89
N LEU A 37 -2.32 20.06 -6.88
CA LEU A 37 -2.77 19.36 -5.66
C LEU A 37 -1.87 18.17 -5.33
N ILE A 38 -1.48 17.38 -6.33
CA ILE A 38 -0.59 16.23 -6.17
C ILE A 38 0.83 16.75 -5.99
N ARG A 39 1.49 16.32 -4.92
CA ARG A 39 2.85 16.75 -4.55
C ARG A 39 3.87 15.63 -4.63
N ASP A 40 3.43 14.39 -4.51
CA ASP A 40 4.30 13.22 -4.53
C ASP A 40 3.75 12.14 -5.46
N LEU A 41 4.66 11.30 -5.92
CA LEU A 41 4.32 10.09 -6.66
C LEU A 41 4.71 8.87 -5.83
N GLU A 42 3.83 7.91 -5.77
CA GLU A 42 4.11 6.54 -5.39
C GLU A 42 4.31 5.75 -6.68
N ILE A 43 5.45 5.07 -6.80
CA ILE A 43 5.85 4.45 -8.07
C ILE A 43 5.75 2.93 -7.95
N GLY A 44 4.94 2.31 -8.79
CA GLY A 44 4.90 0.86 -8.94
C GLY A 44 6.19 0.34 -9.58
N VAL A 45 6.86 -0.64 -8.92
CA VAL A 45 8.20 -1.10 -9.34
C VAL A 45 8.31 -2.62 -9.47
N GLY A 46 7.20 -3.35 -9.40
CA GLY A 46 7.18 -4.82 -9.52
C GLY A 46 6.10 -5.46 -8.65
N GLY A 47 6.24 -6.75 -8.40
CA GLY A 47 5.21 -7.52 -7.72
C GLY A 47 4.00 -7.77 -8.62
N TYR A 48 2.83 -7.28 -8.22
CA TYR A 48 1.61 -7.31 -9.03
C TYR A 48 1.54 -6.12 -10.00
N SER A 49 2.30 -5.04 -9.72
CA SER A 49 2.42 -3.92 -10.65
C SER A 49 3.12 -4.36 -11.94
N PRO A 50 2.63 -3.95 -13.11
CA PRO A 50 3.35 -4.13 -14.37
C PRO A 50 4.60 -3.24 -14.47
N ALA A 51 4.87 -2.40 -13.46
CA ALA A 51 5.98 -1.46 -13.39
C ALA A 51 6.09 -0.55 -14.64
N PRO A 52 5.01 0.14 -15.02
CA PRO A 52 4.96 0.86 -16.29
C PRO A 52 5.90 2.07 -16.31
N HIS A 53 6.23 2.62 -15.13
CA HIS A 53 6.95 3.87 -15.00
C HIS A 53 8.37 3.72 -14.43
N CYS A 54 8.70 2.54 -13.88
CA CYS A 54 10.00 2.29 -13.27
C CYS A 54 10.33 0.81 -13.28
N ARG A 55 11.47 0.45 -13.84
CA ARG A 55 12.01 -0.92 -13.82
C ARG A 55 13.31 -0.94 -13.04
N PRO A 56 13.32 -1.37 -11.77
CA PRO A 56 14.49 -1.32 -10.92
C PRO A 56 15.73 -1.98 -11.54
N ALA A 57 15.56 -3.09 -12.26
CA ALA A 57 16.65 -3.80 -12.92
C ALA A 57 17.41 -2.96 -13.98
N GLU A 58 16.78 -1.90 -14.51
CA GLU A 58 17.41 -0.99 -15.48
C GLU A 58 18.15 0.17 -14.78
N LEU A 59 17.88 0.40 -13.49
CA LEU A 59 18.36 1.56 -12.74
C LEU A 59 19.38 1.19 -11.66
N VAL A 60 19.21 0.09 -10.95
CA VAL A 60 20.09 -0.35 -9.87
C VAL A 60 21.51 -0.59 -10.38
N GLY A 61 22.48 0.07 -9.74
CA GLY A 61 23.88 0.05 -10.16
C GLY A 61 24.21 0.93 -11.38
N HIS A 62 23.22 1.68 -11.90
CA HIS A 62 23.36 2.55 -13.08
C HIS A 62 23.02 4.00 -12.71
N ALA A 63 23.87 4.66 -11.93
CA ALA A 63 23.62 6.00 -11.38
C ALA A 63 23.19 7.05 -12.44
N GLY A 64 23.75 7.00 -13.65
CA GLY A 64 23.35 7.88 -14.75
C GLY A 64 21.92 7.62 -15.23
N ALA A 65 21.50 6.35 -15.32
CA ALA A 65 20.14 5.99 -15.70
C ALA A 65 19.15 6.36 -14.59
N ALA A 66 19.50 6.10 -13.33
CA ALA A 66 18.68 6.45 -12.18
C ALA A 66 18.47 7.98 -12.08
N ALA A 67 19.53 8.78 -12.27
CA ALA A 67 19.45 10.24 -12.30
C ALA A 67 18.58 10.74 -13.47
N ALA A 68 18.76 10.18 -14.66
CA ALA A 68 17.94 10.54 -15.84
C ALA A 68 16.46 10.19 -15.66
N TRP A 69 16.16 9.05 -15.03
CA TRP A 69 14.81 8.62 -14.70
C TRP A 69 14.15 9.56 -13.69
N ARG A 70 14.86 9.97 -12.63
CA ARG A 70 14.36 10.84 -11.56
C ARG A 70 14.16 12.28 -12.01
N LYS A 71 15.03 12.76 -12.93
CA LYS A 71 15.09 14.17 -13.35
C LYS A 71 13.74 14.79 -13.72
N PRO A 72 12.85 14.17 -14.53
CA PRO A 72 11.55 14.78 -14.85
C PRO A 72 10.67 15.03 -13.62
N ILE A 73 10.76 14.18 -12.60
CA ILE A 73 10.00 14.31 -11.35
C ILE A 73 10.52 15.51 -10.56
N ASP A 74 11.84 15.62 -10.39
CA ASP A 74 12.50 16.70 -9.68
C ASP A 74 12.28 18.05 -10.40
N ASP A 75 12.41 18.09 -11.73
CA ASP A 75 12.19 19.29 -12.54
C ASP A 75 10.74 19.81 -12.44
N ALA A 76 9.78 18.93 -12.21
CA ALA A 76 8.38 19.28 -12.00
C ALA A 76 8.06 19.70 -10.55
N GLY A 77 9.03 19.62 -9.64
CA GLY A 77 8.86 19.94 -8.23
C GLY A 77 8.02 18.92 -7.46
N LEU A 78 7.94 17.66 -7.97
CA LEU A 78 7.27 16.56 -7.29
C LEU A 78 8.27 15.73 -6.50
N GLY A 79 7.80 15.13 -5.38
CA GLY A 79 8.54 14.13 -4.63
C GLY A 79 8.20 12.69 -5.04
N ILE A 80 8.94 11.75 -4.47
CA ILE A 80 8.60 10.32 -4.50
C ILE A 80 8.28 9.91 -3.06
N SER A 81 7.03 9.54 -2.79
CA SER A 81 6.59 9.15 -1.44
C SER A 81 7.00 7.74 -1.07
N ALA A 82 6.96 6.82 -2.02
CA ALA A 82 7.30 5.42 -1.83
C ALA A 82 7.55 4.71 -3.16
N LEU A 83 8.25 3.58 -3.10
CA LEU A 83 8.22 2.56 -4.17
C LEU A 83 7.22 1.48 -3.77
N ASN A 84 6.26 1.18 -4.64
CA ASN A 84 5.26 0.13 -4.42
C ASN A 84 5.68 -1.15 -5.14
N VAL A 85 5.85 -2.22 -4.37
CA VAL A 85 6.23 -3.55 -4.85
C VAL A 85 5.31 -4.61 -4.23
N SER A 86 4.03 -4.28 -4.11
CA SER A 86 3.02 -5.18 -3.58
C SER A 86 2.97 -6.48 -4.39
N GLY A 87 3.21 -7.60 -3.72
CA GLY A 87 3.31 -8.91 -4.35
C GLY A 87 3.26 -10.05 -3.34
N ASN A 88 3.50 -11.27 -3.81
CA ASN A 88 3.51 -12.45 -2.95
C ASN A 88 4.85 -13.20 -3.01
N PRO A 89 5.89 -12.75 -2.28
CA PRO A 89 7.17 -13.47 -2.23
C PRO A 89 7.08 -14.82 -1.50
N LEU A 90 5.95 -15.12 -0.87
CA LEU A 90 5.66 -16.36 -0.17
C LEU A 90 4.78 -17.32 -1.01
N HIS A 91 4.55 -17.00 -2.28
CA HIS A 91 3.70 -17.80 -3.17
C HIS A 91 4.13 -19.26 -3.17
N PRO A 92 3.18 -20.24 -3.09
CA PRO A 92 3.53 -21.67 -3.08
C PRO A 92 4.17 -22.13 -4.39
N ASN A 93 3.84 -21.52 -5.53
CA ASN A 93 4.61 -21.69 -6.77
C ASN A 93 5.97 -21.01 -6.61
N PRO A 94 7.09 -21.79 -6.66
CA PRO A 94 8.42 -21.25 -6.41
C PRO A 94 8.91 -20.27 -7.48
N ASP A 95 8.38 -20.31 -8.69
CA ASP A 95 8.77 -19.36 -9.76
C ASP A 95 8.16 -17.98 -9.48
N GLU A 96 6.89 -17.94 -9.08
CA GLU A 96 6.22 -16.71 -8.65
C GLU A 96 6.86 -16.13 -7.38
N ALA A 97 7.14 -16.99 -6.40
CA ALA A 97 7.81 -16.56 -5.18
C ALA A 97 9.17 -15.91 -5.47
N ARG A 98 9.99 -16.55 -6.31
CA ARG A 98 11.31 -16.00 -6.69
C ARG A 98 11.20 -14.69 -7.45
N ARG A 99 10.23 -14.55 -8.35
CA ARG A 99 10.00 -13.31 -9.09
C ARG A 99 9.67 -12.16 -8.14
N HIS A 100 8.69 -12.35 -7.24
CA HIS A 100 8.28 -11.34 -6.30
C HIS A 100 9.36 -11.01 -5.24
N ASP A 101 10.14 -12.00 -4.79
CA ASP A 101 11.29 -11.76 -3.91
C ASP A 101 12.38 -10.96 -4.61
N ALA A 102 12.68 -11.27 -5.88
CA ALA A 102 13.64 -10.51 -6.67
C ALA A 102 13.20 -9.06 -6.87
N ASP A 103 11.92 -8.83 -7.19
CA ASP A 103 11.34 -7.48 -7.32
C ASP A 103 11.48 -6.68 -6.03
N LEU A 104 11.14 -7.28 -4.88
CA LEU A 104 11.26 -6.63 -3.57
C LEU A 104 12.71 -6.26 -3.25
N ARG A 105 13.66 -7.17 -3.48
CA ARG A 105 15.09 -6.89 -3.23
C ARG A 105 15.63 -5.82 -4.18
N GLN A 106 15.19 -5.80 -5.42
CA GLN A 106 15.57 -4.74 -6.36
C GLN A 106 14.95 -3.38 -5.95
N ALA A 107 13.70 -3.37 -5.49
CA ALA A 107 13.06 -2.16 -4.97
C ALA A 107 13.82 -1.61 -3.75
N ILE A 108 14.26 -2.47 -2.82
CA ILE A 108 15.05 -2.07 -1.64
C ILE A 108 16.37 -1.42 -2.07
N ARG A 109 17.10 -2.02 -3.03
CA ARG A 109 18.35 -1.44 -3.54
C ARG A 109 18.12 -0.11 -4.26
N LEU A 110 17.08 -0.04 -5.08
CA LEU A 110 16.74 1.20 -5.77
C LEU A 110 16.37 2.31 -4.79
N ALA A 111 15.61 1.97 -3.74
CA ALA A 111 15.28 2.91 -2.66
C ALA A 111 16.54 3.48 -1.99
N ALA A 112 17.53 2.61 -1.70
CA ALA A 112 18.81 3.02 -1.14
C ALA A 112 19.58 3.98 -2.08
N GLU A 113 19.66 3.66 -3.38
CA GLU A 113 20.36 4.49 -4.37
C GLU A 113 19.69 5.85 -4.61
N LEU A 114 18.36 5.90 -4.51
CA LEU A 114 17.58 7.12 -4.73
C LEU A 114 17.31 7.93 -3.45
N GLY A 115 17.66 7.41 -2.26
CA GLY A 115 17.35 8.03 -0.98
C GLY A 115 15.84 8.08 -0.71
N ILE A 116 15.13 7.00 -1.04
CA ILE A 116 13.68 6.86 -0.78
C ILE A 116 13.50 5.98 0.45
N ASP A 117 12.90 6.51 1.51
CA ASP A 117 12.84 5.86 2.83
C ASP A 117 11.61 4.95 3.00
N ARG A 118 10.78 4.79 1.98
CA ARG A 118 9.52 4.02 2.08
C ARG A 118 9.36 3.03 0.93
N ILE A 119 9.01 1.81 1.29
CA ILE A 119 8.51 0.78 0.37
C ILE A 119 7.12 0.38 0.83
N VAL A 120 6.15 0.37 -0.07
CA VAL A 120 4.85 -0.26 0.13
C VAL A 120 4.92 -1.68 -0.41
N ALA A 121 4.52 -2.65 0.40
CA ALA A 121 4.53 -4.06 0.04
C ALA A 121 3.40 -4.82 0.73
N MET A 122 2.99 -5.93 0.15
CA MET A 122 2.12 -6.91 0.81
C MET A 122 2.95 -7.98 1.52
N SER A 123 2.44 -8.51 2.62
CA SER A 123 3.15 -9.55 3.39
C SER A 123 3.25 -10.90 2.69
N GLY A 124 2.48 -11.09 1.61
CA GLY A 124 2.35 -12.35 0.91
C GLY A 124 1.45 -13.35 1.63
N CYS A 125 1.14 -14.44 0.92
CA CYS A 125 0.32 -15.54 1.44
C CYS A 125 0.90 -16.88 0.97
N PRO A 126 1.36 -17.74 1.89
CA PRO A 126 1.84 -19.09 1.56
C PRO A 126 0.70 -20.03 1.13
N GLY A 127 1.05 -21.22 0.66
CA GLY A 127 0.11 -22.33 0.52
C GLY A 127 -0.31 -22.94 1.86
N ALA A 128 -1.15 -23.96 1.81
CA ALA A 128 -1.64 -24.65 3.02
C ALA A 128 -0.61 -25.60 3.66
N ALA A 129 0.40 -26.04 2.90
CA ALA A 129 1.42 -26.98 3.35
C ALA A 129 2.72 -26.83 2.54
N ALA A 130 3.82 -27.43 3.03
CA ALA A 130 5.11 -27.43 2.36
C ALA A 130 5.10 -28.10 0.96
N SER A 131 4.16 -29.01 0.72
CA SER A 131 3.97 -29.68 -0.57
C SER A 131 3.11 -28.90 -1.57
N ASP A 132 2.44 -27.85 -1.12
CA ASP A 132 1.61 -27.03 -2.00
C ASP A 132 2.47 -26.26 -3.00
N ARG A 133 2.03 -26.23 -4.27
CA ARG A 133 2.75 -25.58 -5.37
C ARG A 133 1.83 -24.78 -6.28
N SER A 134 0.56 -24.71 -5.97
CA SER A 134 -0.43 -24.18 -6.90
C SER A 134 -0.93 -22.79 -6.55
N ALA A 135 -1.52 -22.61 -5.38
CA ALA A 135 -2.22 -21.39 -5.03
C ALA A 135 -2.00 -20.99 -3.56
N PRO A 136 -1.98 -19.67 -3.26
CA PRO A 136 -2.00 -19.19 -1.90
C PRO A 136 -3.22 -19.69 -1.13
N HIS A 137 -3.05 -19.93 0.17
CA HIS A 137 -4.13 -20.31 1.07
C HIS A 137 -4.32 -19.27 2.15
N PHE A 138 -5.28 -18.38 1.97
CA PHE A 138 -5.67 -17.41 2.98
C PHE A 138 -6.59 -18.08 4.02
N SER A 139 -6.05 -18.35 5.21
CA SER A 139 -6.81 -18.99 6.28
C SER A 139 -7.76 -18.04 7.02
N GLY A 140 -7.58 -16.74 6.88
CA GLY A 140 -8.53 -15.68 7.21
C GLY A 140 -9.16 -15.69 8.62
N GLY A 141 -8.51 -16.36 9.58
CA GLY A 141 -9.06 -16.48 10.93
C GLY A 141 -10.22 -17.47 11.04
N GLY A 142 -10.26 -18.50 10.17
CA GLY A 142 -11.24 -19.57 10.31
C GLY A 142 -11.11 -20.28 11.66
N TRP A 143 -12.26 -20.56 12.30
CA TRP A 143 -12.34 -21.22 13.61
C TRP A 143 -12.10 -22.74 13.58
N LEU A 144 -11.99 -23.32 12.39
CA LEU A 144 -11.74 -24.76 12.24
C LEU A 144 -10.29 -25.07 12.65
N PRO A 145 -10.04 -26.14 13.44
CA PRO A 145 -8.70 -26.52 13.89
C PRO A 145 -7.69 -26.72 12.75
N ASP A 146 -8.16 -27.13 11.57
CA ASP A 146 -7.33 -27.29 10.39
C ASP A 146 -6.80 -25.93 9.89
N LEU A 147 -7.64 -24.89 9.86
CA LEU A 147 -7.26 -23.56 9.44
C LEU A 147 -6.28 -22.91 10.43
N GLU A 148 -6.47 -23.12 11.73
CA GLU A 148 -5.54 -22.67 12.76
C GLU A 148 -4.17 -23.33 12.61
N ARG A 149 -4.12 -24.64 12.34
CA ARG A 149 -2.86 -25.35 12.09
C ARG A 149 -2.14 -24.85 10.83
N ILE A 150 -2.90 -24.56 9.77
CA ILE A 150 -2.34 -23.98 8.54
C ILE A 150 -1.76 -22.60 8.83
N ALA A 151 -2.50 -21.71 9.49
CA ALA A 151 -2.03 -20.37 9.83
C ALA A 151 -0.78 -20.40 10.71
N ASP A 152 -0.73 -21.31 11.69
CA ASP A 152 0.43 -21.52 12.56
C ASP A 152 1.65 -22.02 11.80
N TRP A 153 1.46 -22.97 10.88
CA TRP A 153 2.53 -23.48 10.01
C TRP A 153 3.02 -22.38 9.08
N GLN A 154 2.13 -21.64 8.42
CA GLN A 154 2.45 -20.51 7.54
C GLN A 154 3.32 -19.50 8.29
N TRP A 155 2.93 -19.13 9.51
CA TRP A 155 3.70 -18.19 10.32
C TRP A 155 5.11 -18.71 10.62
N ARG A 156 5.20 -19.90 11.20
CA ARG A 156 6.47 -20.42 11.71
C ARG A 156 7.46 -20.79 10.60
N GLU A 157 6.96 -21.37 9.52
CA GLU A 157 7.82 -21.97 8.49
C GLU A 157 8.03 -21.07 7.27
N ARG A 158 7.20 -20.03 7.10
CA ARG A 158 7.23 -19.23 5.88
C ARG A 158 7.30 -17.72 6.17
N VAL A 159 6.33 -17.18 6.90
CA VAL A 159 6.17 -15.72 7.06
C VAL A 159 7.26 -15.14 7.95
N ALA A 160 7.41 -15.66 9.17
CA ALA A 160 8.36 -15.10 10.12
C ALA A 160 9.83 -15.25 9.67
N PRO A 161 10.30 -16.40 9.18
CA PRO A 161 11.67 -16.53 8.67
C PRO A 161 11.96 -15.60 7.50
N TYR A 162 11.03 -15.47 6.55
CA TYR A 162 11.20 -14.61 5.38
C TYR A 162 11.30 -13.13 5.76
N TRP A 163 10.34 -12.63 6.53
CA TRP A 163 10.31 -11.21 6.87
C TRP A 163 11.39 -10.80 7.86
N LEU A 164 11.86 -11.72 8.70
CA LEU A 164 13.05 -11.49 9.51
C LEU A 164 14.27 -11.26 8.60
N GLU A 165 14.50 -12.12 7.63
CA GLU A 165 15.62 -12.04 6.68
C GLU A 165 15.53 -10.78 5.79
N ILE A 166 14.33 -10.46 5.25
CA ILE A 166 14.13 -9.24 4.43
C ILE A 166 14.30 -7.97 5.25
N SER A 167 13.83 -7.94 6.49
CA SER A 167 14.05 -6.81 7.39
C SER A 167 15.55 -6.55 7.61
N GLU A 168 16.32 -7.59 7.86
CA GLU A 168 17.78 -7.47 8.02
C GLU A 168 18.47 -7.06 6.73
N PHE A 169 18.04 -7.62 5.58
CA PHE A 169 18.55 -7.23 4.26
C PHE A 169 18.30 -5.74 4.01
N ALA A 170 17.06 -5.26 4.18
CA ALA A 170 16.69 -3.87 3.97
C ALA A 170 17.51 -2.92 4.85
N ARG A 171 17.73 -3.25 6.13
CA ARG A 171 18.54 -2.44 7.03
C ARG A 171 20.02 -2.37 6.64
N ARG A 172 20.56 -3.41 5.99
CA ARG A 172 21.93 -3.38 5.48
C ARG A 172 22.06 -2.50 4.23
N GLU A 173 21.06 -2.55 3.34
CA GLU A 173 21.08 -1.73 2.11
C GLU A 173 20.75 -0.27 2.40
N HIS A 174 19.76 0.00 3.28
CA HIS A 174 19.28 1.33 3.62
C HIS A 174 18.76 1.37 5.07
N PRO A 175 19.57 1.85 6.04
CA PRO A 175 19.24 1.80 7.46
C PRO A 175 17.93 2.48 7.86
N ASP A 176 17.55 3.55 7.14
CA ASP A 176 16.36 4.35 7.41
C ASP A 176 15.10 3.87 6.65
N LEU A 177 15.23 2.82 5.83
CA LEU A 177 14.12 2.28 5.04
C LEU A 177 13.06 1.64 5.93
N LEU A 178 11.82 2.05 5.75
CA LEU A 178 10.64 1.41 6.32
C LEU A 178 9.89 0.64 5.24
N ILE A 179 9.68 -0.65 5.48
CA ILE A 179 8.79 -1.49 4.65
C ILE A 179 7.40 -1.41 5.26
N CYS A 180 6.49 -0.79 4.54
CA CYS A 180 5.13 -0.52 4.96
C CYS A 180 4.20 -1.61 4.41
N PHE A 181 3.75 -2.52 5.26
CA PHE A 181 2.75 -3.52 4.86
C PHE A 181 1.41 -2.87 4.59
N GLU A 182 0.89 -3.07 3.40
CA GLU A 182 -0.52 -2.90 3.17
C GLU A 182 -1.28 -4.03 3.85
N LEU A 183 -2.17 -3.67 4.79
CA LEU A 183 -2.96 -4.64 5.56
C LEU A 183 -4.14 -5.11 4.70
N HIS A 184 -3.82 -5.93 3.70
CA HIS A 184 -4.76 -6.38 2.67
C HIS A 184 -5.26 -7.79 2.94
N PRO A 185 -6.59 -8.03 3.00
CA PRO A 185 -7.16 -9.39 3.05
C PRO A 185 -6.68 -10.23 1.86
N GLY A 186 -6.39 -11.50 2.11
CA GLY A 186 -5.75 -12.38 1.13
C GLY A 186 -4.23 -12.46 1.30
N THR A 187 -3.63 -11.62 2.15
CA THR A 187 -2.24 -11.75 2.62
C THR A 187 -2.19 -12.15 4.09
N TYR A 188 -1.03 -12.57 4.59
CA TYR A 188 -0.93 -13.06 5.97
C TYR A 188 -1.11 -11.93 7.00
N VAL A 189 -0.55 -10.74 6.74
CA VAL A 189 -0.69 -9.57 7.61
C VAL A 189 -1.78 -8.67 7.04
N PHE A 190 -2.99 -8.72 7.63
CA PHE A 190 -4.16 -8.02 7.08
C PHE A 190 -4.99 -7.26 8.12
N ASN A 191 -4.63 -7.35 9.41
CA ASN A 191 -5.32 -6.66 10.49
C ASN A 191 -4.37 -6.33 11.64
N PHE A 192 -4.90 -5.72 12.70
CA PHE A 192 -4.13 -5.32 13.88
C PHE A 192 -3.39 -6.49 14.54
N GLU A 193 -4.05 -7.63 14.74
CA GLU A 193 -3.48 -8.79 15.43
C GLU A 193 -2.30 -9.36 14.63
N THR A 194 -2.49 -9.58 13.34
CA THR A 194 -1.43 -10.12 12.47
C THR A 194 -0.27 -9.14 12.30
N PHE A 195 -0.54 -7.82 12.25
CA PHE A 195 0.53 -6.81 12.24
C PHE A 195 1.27 -6.74 13.59
N THR A 196 0.56 -6.80 14.72
CA THR A 196 1.20 -6.81 16.04
C THR A 196 2.17 -7.97 16.18
N ARG A 197 1.84 -9.12 15.60
CA ARG A 197 2.72 -10.28 15.51
C ARG A 197 3.91 -10.02 14.58
N ALA A 198 3.67 -9.42 13.41
CA ALA A 198 4.70 -9.19 12.39
C ALA A 198 5.69 -8.08 12.77
N ARG A 199 5.26 -7.02 13.48
CA ARG A 199 6.12 -5.88 13.86
C ARG A 199 7.34 -6.26 14.71
N HIS A 200 7.31 -7.43 15.34
CA HIS A 200 8.44 -7.95 16.13
C HIS A 200 9.54 -8.58 15.28
N LEU A 201 9.32 -8.82 13.99
CA LEU A 201 10.30 -9.39 13.07
C LEU A 201 11.37 -8.36 12.63
N GLY A 202 11.04 -7.06 12.73
CA GLY A 202 12.00 -6.01 12.41
C GLY A 202 11.50 -4.61 12.80
N ALA A 203 12.45 -3.79 13.27
CA ALA A 203 12.14 -2.40 13.64
C ALA A 203 11.73 -1.53 12.45
N ASN A 204 12.12 -1.94 11.25
CA ASN A 204 11.83 -1.30 9.97
C ASN A 204 10.59 -1.88 9.24
N LEU A 205 9.72 -2.58 9.96
CA LEU A 205 8.41 -3.01 9.46
C LEU A 205 7.32 -2.07 10.00
N GLY A 206 6.61 -1.44 9.11
CA GLY A 206 5.52 -0.50 9.37
C GLY A 206 4.26 -0.84 8.59
N VAL A 207 3.37 0.12 8.49
CA VAL A 207 2.07 -0.02 7.81
C VAL A 207 1.91 1.03 6.73
N ASN A 208 1.48 0.61 5.55
CA ASN A 208 0.75 1.43 4.62
C ASN A 208 -0.73 1.33 5.00
N LEU A 209 -1.28 2.43 5.51
CA LEU A 209 -2.64 2.45 6.00
C LEU A 209 -3.61 2.79 4.86
N ASP A 210 -4.27 1.79 4.34
CA ASP A 210 -5.37 1.92 3.39
C ASP A 210 -6.71 1.67 4.11
N PRO A 211 -7.51 2.73 4.37
CA PRO A 211 -8.76 2.56 5.09
C PRO A 211 -9.80 1.75 4.31
N SER A 212 -9.72 1.71 2.99
CA SER A 212 -10.71 1.04 2.15
C SER A 212 -10.85 -0.45 2.46
N HIS A 213 -9.74 -1.12 2.78
CA HIS A 213 -9.74 -2.54 3.11
C HIS A 213 -10.38 -2.86 4.47
N PHE A 214 -10.51 -1.87 5.34
CA PHE A 214 -11.10 -2.07 6.67
C PHE A 214 -12.60 -1.87 6.68
N PHE A 215 -13.12 -0.94 5.88
CA PHE A 215 -14.55 -0.65 5.85
C PHE A 215 -15.39 -1.88 5.53
N TRP A 216 -15.08 -2.60 4.46
CA TRP A 216 -15.83 -3.78 4.07
C TRP A 216 -15.61 -4.99 4.99
N GLN A 217 -14.58 -4.95 5.85
CA GLN A 217 -14.35 -5.96 6.89
C GLN A 217 -15.03 -5.62 8.23
N SER A 218 -15.81 -4.55 8.31
CA SER A 218 -16.37 -4.02 9.58
C SER A 218 -15.29 -3.64 10.60
N MET A 219 -14.10 -3.27 10.14
CA MET A 219 -13.06 -2.73 11.00
C MET A 219 -13.18 -1.20 11.04
N ASP A 220 -12.82 -0.59 12.17
CA ASP A 220 -12.74 0.86 12.29
C ASP A 220 -11.31 1.34 11.99
N PRO A 221 -11.06 2.03 10.86
CA PRO A 221 -9.74 2.56 10.55
C PRO A 221 -9.24 3.58 11.58
N LEU A 222 -10.12 4.34 12.24
CA LEU A 222 -9.72 5.30 13.26
C LEU A 222 -9.17 4.59 14.51
N ALA A 223 -9.84 3.53 14.95
CA ALA A 223 -9.35 2.69 16.04
C ALA A 223 -8.01 2.03 15.70
N LEU A 224 -7.81 1.64 14.44
CA LEU A 224 -6.56 1.06 13.97
C LEU A 224 -5.42 2.09 13.99
N VAL A 225 -5.64 3.33 13.50
CA VAL A 225 -4.66 4.43 13.60
C VAL A 225 -4.26 4.64 15.06
N ASP A 226 -5.23 4.68 15.97
CA ASP A 226 -4.96 4.85 17.40
C ASP A 226 -4.08 3.73 17.98
N ALA A 227 -4.34 2.50 17.59
CA ALA A 227 -3.66 1.31 18.10
C ALA A 227 -2.26 1.08 17.51
N ILE A 228 -2.06 1.37 16.20
CA ILE A 228 -0.79 1.18 15.50
C ILE A 228 0.18 2.34 15.78
N GLY A 229 -0.33 3.58 15.84
CA GLY A 229 0.40 4.77 16.23
C GLY A 229 1.62 5.05 15.35
N ASP A 230 2.79 4.94 15.95
CA ASP A 230 4.11 5.27 15.39
C ASP A 230 4.58 4.36 14.23
N ARG A 231 3.80 3.36 13.86
CA ARG A 231 4.16 2.39 12.81
C ARG A 231 3.55 2.69 11.46
N ILE A 232 2.77 3.76 11.34
CA ILE A 232 2.22 4.19 10.05
C ILE A 232 3.33 4.95 9.30
N GLY A 233 3.85 4.34 8.25
CA GLY A 233 4.91 4.92 7.44
C GLY A 233 4.43 5.49 6.10
N HIS A 234 3.27 5.05 5.63
CA HIS A 234 2.60 5.49 4.42
C HIS A 234 1.09 5.35 4.57
N ALA A 235 0.30 6.02 3.74
CA ALA A 235 -1.15 5.90 3.73
C ALA A 235 -1.71 6.00 2.31
N HIS A 236 -2.76 5.23 2.04
CA HIS A 236 -3.54 5.37 0.81
C HIS A 236 -4.81 6.20 1.01
N GLY A 237 -5.12 7.00 0.01
CA GLY A 237 -6.39 7.67 -0.16
C GLY A 237 -7.27 6.83 -1.11
N LYS A 238 -8.00 5.91 -0.54
CA LYS A 238 -8.97 5.05 -1.22
C LYS A 238 -10.18 4.84 -0.33
N ASP A 239 -11.36 4.87 -0.89
CA ASP A 239 -12.62 4.76 -0.14
C ASP A 239 -13.37 3.48 -0.50
N THR A 240 -14.44 3.18 0.23
CA THR A 240 -15.32 2.03 -0.02
C THR A 240 -16.76 2.43 0.19
N THR A 241 -17.60 2.13 -0.79
CA THR A 241 -19.05 2.24 -0.66
C THR A 241 -19.65 0.91 -0.24
N LEU A 242 -20.48 0.91 0.80
CA LEU A 242 -21.23 -0.25 1.27
C LEU A 242 -22.67 -0.18 0.78
N TYR A 243 -23.18 -1.26 0.19
CA TYR A 243 -24.55 -1.37 -0.33
C TYR A 243 -25.40 -2.20 0.63
N ALA A 244 -26.14 -1.52 1.50
CA ALA A 244 -26.83 -2.13 2.66
C ALA A 244 -27.74 -3.30 2.29
N GLU A 245 -28.49 -3.21 1.19
CA GLU A 245 -29.41 -4.27 0.76
C GLU A 245 -28.66 -5.55 0.35
N ARG A 246 -27.56 -5.41 -0.39
CA ARG A 246 -26.73 -6.56 -0.79
C ARG A 246 -25.91 -7.11 0.38
N LEU A 247 -25.40 -6.19 1.20
CA LEU A 247 -24.69 -6.57 2.43
C LEU A 247 -25.58 -7.41 3.36
N ALA A 248 -26.85 -7.05 3.51
CA ALA A 248 -27.80 -7.79 4.33
C ALA A 248 -28.09 -9.21 3.80
N LEU A 249 -27.94 -9.44 2.49
CA LEU A 249 -28.20 -10.74 1.87
C LEU A 249 -26.97 -11.62 1.76
N ASN A 250 -25.84 -11.03 1.35
CA ASN A 250 -24.65 -11.78 0.95
C ASN A 250 -23.50 -11.68 1.99
N GLY A 251 -23.55 -10.70 2.89
CA GLY A 251 -22.46 -10.44 3.82
C GLY A 251 -21.22 -9.82 3.15
N MET A 252 -20.20 -9.55 3.95
CA MET A 252 -18.99 -8.86 3.51
C MET A 252 -18.00 -9.74 2.74
N LEU A 253 -18.11 -11.06 2.87
CA LEU A 253 -17.20 -12.01 2.21
C LEU A 253 -17.51 -12.25 0.73
N ASP A 254 -18.60 -11.67 0.21
CA ASP A 254 -18.88 -11.68 -1.23
C ASP A 254 -17.98 -10.64 -1.93
N CYS A 255 -16.82 -11.11 -2.38
CA CYS A 255 -15.74 -10.29 -2.96
C CYS A 255 -15.63 -10.46 -4.48
N ARG A 256 -16.73 -10.63 -5.18
CA ARG A 256 -16.79 -10.77 -6.66
C ARG A 256 -16.59 -9.42 -7.32
N TRP A 257 -15.43 -8.89 -7.30
CA TRP A 257 -15.11 -7.57 -7.84
C TRP A 257 -14.38 -7.67 -9.20
N PRO A 258 -14.60 -6.77 -10.16
CA PRO A 258 -15.63 -5.70 -10.16
C PRO A 258 -16.99 -6.20 -10.63
N ASN A 259 -18.05 -5.77 -9.95
CA ASN A 259 -19.43 -6.02 -10.38
C ASN A 259 -20.28 -4.74 -10.22
N PRO A 260 -21.45 -4.64 -10.91
CA PRO A 260 -22.33 -3.50 -10.73
C PRO A 260 -22.72 -3.25 -9.27
N PRO A 261 -22.90 -1.99 -8.85
CA PRO A 261 -23.24 -1.63 -7.46
C PRO A 261 -24.50 -2.32 -6.92
N ASP A 262 -25.45 -2.65 -7.77
CA ASP A 262 -26.69 -3.36 -7.41
C ASP A 262 -26.49 -4.87 -7.21
N GLU A 263 -25.34 -5.41 -7.54
CA GLU A 263 -25.01 -6.83 -7.38
C GLU A 263 -24.01 -7.10 -6.26
N MET A 264 -23.25 -6.10 -5.81
CA MET A 264 -22.17 -6.23 -4.82
C MET A 264 -22.55 -5.67 -3.46
N PRO A 265 -22.10 -6.28 -2.36
CA PRO A 265 -22.26 -5.72 -1.01
C PRO A 265 -21.38 -4.49 -0.78
N TRP A 266 -20.29 -4.34 -1.52
CA TRP A 266 -19.37 -3.21 -1.43
C TRP A 266 -18.54 -3.06 -2.71
N ASN A 267 -18.05 -1.85 -2.97
CA ASN A 267 -17.07 -1.55 -4.02
C ASN A 267 -16.05 -0.54 -3.51
N PHE A 268 -14.82 -0.59 -4.04
CA PHE A 268 -13.92 0.54 -3.90
C PHE A 268 -14.48 1.76 -4.60
N ALA A 269 -14.19 2.93 -4.06
CA ALA A 269 -14.79 4.18 -4.50
C ALA A 269 -13.77 5.32 -4.48
N THR A 270 -14.02 6.30 -5.31
CA THR A 270 -13.37 7.62 -5.26
C THR A 270 -13.48 8.20 -3.86
N VAL A 271 -12.41 8.79 -3.34
CA VAL A 271 -12.34 9.35 -1.99
C VAL A 271 -13.46 10.37 -1.77
N GLY A 272 -14.21 10.19 -0.70
CA GLY A 272 -15.35 11.01 -0.32
C GLY A 272 -16.70 10.53 -0.87
N ARG A 273 -16.72 9.47 -1.70
CA ARG A 273 -17.99 8.87 -2.16
C ARG A 273 -18.51 7.77 -1.22
N GLY A 274 -17.63 7.13 -0.46
CA GLY A 274 -18.00 6.14 0.55
C GLY A 274 -18.20 6.76 1.94
N HIS A 275 -17.29 7.64 2.34
CA HIS A 275 -17.28 8.30 3.63
C HIS A 275 -17.20 9.81 3.45
N ASP A 276 -17.88 10.55 4.34
CA ASP A 276 -18.02 11.99 4.25
C ASP A 276 -16.76 12.77 4.70
N LYS A 277 -16.82 14.08 4.50
CA LYS A 277 -15.74 15.00 4.88
C LYS A 277 -15.44 14.98 6.37
N GLU A 278 -16.42 14.77 7.22
CA GLU A 278 -16.23 14.75 8.68
C GLU A 278 -15.40 13.52 9.08
N TRP A 279 -15.70 12.36 8.50
CA TRP A 279 -14.93 11.15 8.72
C TRP A 279 -13.47 11.29 8.26
N TRP A 280 -13.26 11.77 7.02
CA TRP A 280 -11.91 11.95 6.47
C TRP A 280 -11.10 13.01 7.24
N ALA A 281 -11.73 14.09 7.71
CA ALA A 281 -11.07 15.08 8.57
C ALA A 281 -10.62 14.47 9.91
N LYS A 282 -11.42 13.59 10.51
CA LYS A 282 -11.04 12.85 11.72
C LYS A 282 -9.87 11.91 11.44
N PHE A 283 -9.90 11.17 10.33
CA PHE A 283 -8.82 10.27 9.93
C PHE A 283 -7.50 11.01 9.75
N VAL A 284 -7.50 12.09 8.97
CA VAL A 284 -6.33 12.95 8.74
C VAL A 284 -5.83 13.58 10.03
N GLY A 285 -6.74 14.08 10.87
CA GLY A 285 -6.40 14.63 12.18
C GLY A 285 -5.70 13.63 13.07
N LEU A 286 -6.23 12.41 13.14
CA LEU A 286 -5.68 11.35 13.97
C LEU A 286 -4.31 10.88 13.45
N LEU A 287 -4.10 10.80 12.14
CA LEU A 287 -2.78 10.52 11.56
C LEU A 287 -1.74 11.55 12.04
N ARG A 288 -2.07 12.85 12.01
CA ARG A 288 -1.20 13.92 12.53
C ARG A 288 -0.93 13.79 14.02
N ASP A 289 -1.96 13.52 14.81
CA ASP A 289 -1.83 13.34 16.26
C ASP A 289 -0.91 12.20 16.64
N LYS A 290 -0.83 11.16 15.77
CA LYS A 290 0.10 10.03 15.90
C LYS A 290 1.49 10.31 15.32
N GLY A 291 1.74 11.52 14.82
CA GLY A 291 3.04 11.93 14.28
C GLY A 291 3.29 11.56 12.83
N PHE A 292 2.28 11.08 12.10
CA PHE A 292 2.41 10.84 10.66
C PHE A 292 2.52 12.17 9.91
N SER A 293 3.59 12.32 9.15
CA SER A 293 3.94 13.52 8.38
C SER A 293 4.27 13.19 6.93
N GLY A 294 3.68 12.13 6.43
CA GLY A 294 3.96 11.60 5.08
C GLY A 294 2.93 12.02 4.05
N THR A 295 2.80 11.18 3.06
CA THR A 295 1.90 11.35 1.93
C THR A 295 0.70 10.43 2.06
N ILE A 296 -0.49 10.97 1.80
CA ILE A 296 -1.69 10.17 1.51
C ILE A 296 -1.74 10.02 0.00
N SER A 297 -1.42 8.83 -0.48
CA SER A 297 -1.30 8.52 -1.91
C SER A 297 -2.64 8.03 -2.45
N ILE A 298 -3.19 8.72 -3.45
CA ILE A 298 -4.42 8.30 -4.10
C ILE A 298 -4.14 7.00 -4.84
N GLU A 299 -4.88 5.96 -4.48
CA GLU A 299 -4.94 4.70 -5.19
C GLU A 299 -6.30 4.57 -5.88
N TYR A 300 -6.28 4.48 -7.21
CA TYR A 300 -7.49 4.40 -8.02
C TYR A 300 -7.90 2.94 -8.23
N GLU A 301 -9.08 2.61 -7.71
CA GLU A 301 -9.75 1.32 -7.94
C GLU A 301 -11.28 1.46 -8.05
N ASP A 302 -11.78 2.64 -8.41
CA ASP A 302 -13.21 2.87 -8.65
C ASP A 302 -13.57 2.49 -10.11
N PRO A 303 -14.20 1.34 -10.35
CA PRO A 303 -14.44 0.88 -11.73
C PRO A 303 -15.59 1.63 -12.43
N PHE A 304 -16.30 2.50 -11.71
CA PHE A 304 -17.49 3.21 -12.20
C PHE A 304 -17.23 4.68 -12.51
N VAL A 305 -16.03 5.17 -12.21
CA VAL A 305 -15.63 6.56 -12.47
C VAL A 305 -14.38 6.57 -13.34
N PRO A 306 -14.33 7.40 -14.41
CA PRO A 306 -13.13 7.52 -15.22
C PRO A 306 -11.91 7.90 -14.37
N VAL A 307 -10.76 7.29 -14.64
CA VAL A 307 -9.55 7.37 -13.81
C VAL A 307 -9.13 8.81 -13.48
N GLU A 308 -9.05 9.69 -14.48
CA GLU A 308 -8.62 11.07 -14.22
C GLU A 308 -9.65 11.88 -13.43
N GLU A 309 -10.94 11.63 -13.66
CA GLU A 309 -12.02 12.25 -12.90
C GLU A 309 -11.95 11.84 -11.43
N SER A 310 -11.83 10.53 -11.17
CA SER A 310 -11.69 9.98 -9.82
C SER A 310 -10.47 10.54 -9.08
N ILE A 311 -9.30 10.56 -9.73
CA ILE A 311 -8.08 11.09 -9.11
C ILE A 311 -8.23 12.58 -8.79
N LEU A 312 -8.77 13.39 -9.71
CA LEU A 312 -8.95 14.82 -9.49
C LEU A 312 -9.99 15.12 -8.41
N GLU A 313 -11.08 14.36 -8.37
CA GLU A 313 -12.10 14.45 -7.31
C GLU A 313 -11.49 14.10 -5.95
N SER A 314 -10.79 12.96 -5.86
CA SER A 314 -10.06 12.52 -4.66
C SER A 314 -9.05 13.57 -4.19
N ALA A 315 -8.26 14.14 -5.11
CA ALA A 315 -7.26 15.15 -4.76
C ALA A 315 -7.89 16.43 -4.21
N ARG A 316 -8.99 16.91 -4.82
CA ARG A 316 -9.74 18.07 -4.33
C ARG A 316 -10.37 17.81 -2.96
N PHE A 317 -10.94 16.62 -2.80
CA PHE A 317 -11.56 16.22 -1.55
C PHE A 317 -10.52 16.15 -0.43
N LEU A 318 -9.42 15.44 -0.62
CA LEU A 318 -8.32 15.34 0.35
C LEU A 318 -7.72 16.72 0.68
N SER A 319 -7.53 17.58 -0.33
CA SER A 319 -7.05 18.96 -0.11
C SER A 319 -7.96 19.79 0.80
N SER A 320 -9.21 19.40 0.94
CA SER A 320 -10.17 20.10 1.80
C SER A 320 -10.17 19.64 3.26
N VAL A 321 -9.40 18.56 3.57
CA VAL A 321 -9.33 17.95 4.92
C VAL A 321 -7.90 17.82 5.46
N ILE A 322 -6.88 17.97 4.58
CA ILE A 322 -5.45 18.04 4.94
C ILE A 322 -5.07 19.41 5.49
#